data_f1f2658501d1adc5a1adebe753b65963
#
_entry.id   f1f2658501d1adc5a1adebe753b65963
#
_cell.length_a   1.000
_cell.length_b   1.000
_cell.length_c   1.000
_cell.angle_alpha   90.00
_cell.angle_beta   90.00
_cell.angle_gamma   90.00
#
_symmetry.space_group_name_H-M   'P 1'
#
loop_
_entity.id
_entity.type
_entity.pdbx_description
1 polymer ?
#
loop_
_entity_poly.entity_id
_entity_poly.type
_entity_poly.pdbx_seq_one_letter_code
_entity_poly.pdbx_strand_id
1 'polypeptide(L)'
;MSFKVKFWGVRGSIACPSASHVIYGGNTSCIQMVCGGRHLIFDAGTGIRNLGIELIRQDVKFATLMLTHTHWDHINGFPFFGPAFNPNWNLPVLAGHLHDKNGVENVIRIQMANPMFPVPLEAMQAKLSFEDFKAGET
;
A
#
# COMPACT_ATOMS: atom_id res chain seq x y z
N MET A 1 18.37 -18.07 3.42
CA MET A 1 17.10 -17.30 3.37
C MET A 1 17.46 -15.87 2.97
N SER A 2 16.91 -15.35 1.89
CA SER A 2 17.21 -13.96 1.46
C SER A 2 16.28 -13.00 2.19
N PHE A 3 16.84 -11.91 2.70
CA PHE A 3 16.09 -10.80 3.31
C PHE A 3 16.51 -9.51 2.62
N LYS A 4 15.55 -8.79 2.04
CA LYS A 4 15.79 -7.53 1.34
C LYS A 4 14.77 -6.49 1.80
N VAL A 5 15.25 -5.26 2.00
CA VAL A 5 14.38 -4.09 2.23
C VAL A 5 14.63 -3.08 1.11
N LYS A 6 13.57 -2.58 0.50
CA LYS A 6 13.64 -1.56 -0.54
C LYS A 6 12.69 -0.42 -0.22
N PHE A 7 13.20 0.79 -0.26
CA PHE A 7 12.43 2.01 -0.06
C PHE A 7 11.90 2.50 -1.41
N TRP A 8 10.59 2.60 -1.54
CA TRP A 8 9.88 3.10 -2.72
C TRP A 8 9.38 4.52 -2.53
N GLY A 9 9.25 4.95 -1.27
CA GLY A 9 8.92 6.30 -0.87
C GLY A 9 9.36 6.56 0.57
N VAL A 10 9.95 7.74 0.80
CA VAL A 10 10.54 8.13 2.09
C VAL A 10 10.12 9.53 2.54
N ARG A 11 9.23 10.20 1.78
CA ARG A 11 8.73 11.53 2.17
C ARG A 11 7.55 11.42 3.11
N GLY A 12 7.48 12.34 4.05
CA GLY A 12 6.33 12.53 4.94
C GLY A 12 5.44 13.67 4.46
N SER A 13 4.18 13.59 4.79
CA SER A 13 3.12 14.57 4.57
C SER A 13 2.75 14.81 3.11
N ILE A 14 3.70 15.05 2.21
CA ILE A 14 3.44 15.32 0.79
C ILE A 14 4.58 14.80 -0.09
N ALA A 15 4.23 14.39 -1.31
CA ALA A 15 5.22 14.06 -2.33
C ALA A 15 5.97 15.32 -2.79
N CYS A 16 7.29 15.16 -3.00
CA CYS A 16 8.20 16.26 -3.36
C CYS A 16 8.87 15.99 -4.72
N PRO A 17 8.17 16.23 -5.84
CA PRO A 17 8.68 15.96 -7.20
C PRO A 17 9.57 17.10 -7.70
N SER A 18 10.68 17.35 -7.04
CA SER A 18 11.60 18.42 -7.41
C SER A 18 13.04 17.94 -7.53
N ALA A 19 13.87 18.69 -8.24
CA ALA A 19 15.28 18.39 -8.46
C ALA A 19 16.10 18.27 -7.15
N SER A 20 15.65 18.90 -6.08
CA SER A 20 16.27 18.80 -4.76
C SER A 20 15.97 17.50 -4.02
N HIS A 21 15.08 16.65 -4.55
CA HIS A 21 14.63 15.39 -3.92
C HIS A 21 14.97 14.14 -4.73
N VAL A 22 16.04 14.21 -5.54
CA VAL A 22 16.39 13.10 -6.45
C VAL A 22 17.19 11.97 -5.78
N ILE A 23 17.89 12.23 -4.69
CA ILE A 23 18.76 11.21 -4.05
C ILE A 23 17.93 10.06 -3.47
N TYR A 24 16.92 10.37 -2.68
CA TYR A 24 16.01 9.36 -2.08
C TYR A 24 14.63 9.34 -2.76
N GLY A 25 14.44 10.16 -3.81
CA GLY A 25 13.16 10.31 -4.51
C GLY A 25 12.14 11.18 -3.78
N GLY A 26 11.07 11.53 -4.47
CA GLY A 26 10.02 12.43 -3.99
C GLY A 26 8.75 11.73 -3.49
N ASN A 27 8.67 10.42 -3.52
CA ASN A 27 7.46 9.67 -3.15
C ASN A 27 7.26 9.59 -1.64
N THR A 28 6.00 9.57 -1.20
CA THR A 28 5.63 9.34 0.18
C THR A 28 5.72 7.87 0.56
N SER A 29 5.61 7.57 1.86
CA SER A 29 5.97 6.33 2.53
C SER A 29 5.49 5.06 1.82
N CYS A 30 6.44 4.25 1.38
CA CYS A 30 6.20 2.89 0.91
C CYS A 30 7.50 2.10 1.01
N ILE A 31 7.50 1.04 1.80
CA ILE A 31 8.66 0.18 2.02
C ILE A 31 8.28 -1.25 1.64
N GLN A 32 9.09 -1.89 0.82
CA GLN A 32 8.97 -3.30 0.51
C GLN A 32 9.99 -4.10 1.29
N MET A 33 9.53 -5.18 1.93
CA MET A 33 10.38 -6.20 2.53
C MET A 33 10.14 -7.52 1.81
N VAL A 34 11.21 -8.18 1.39
CA VAL A 34 11.14 -9.53 0.81
C VAL A 34 11.87 -10.48 1.75
N CYS A 35 11.14 -11.44 2.32
CA CYS A 35 11.65 -12.41 3.26
C CYS A 35 11.26 -13.82 2.81
N GLY A 36 12.24 -14.63 2.42
CA GLY A 36 11.98 -16.00 1.95
C GLY A 36 11.00 -16.06 0.76
N GLY A 37 11.06 -15.10 -0.15
CA GLY A 37 10.15 -15.00 -1.31
C GLY A 37 8.77 -14.38 -1.01
N ARG A 38 8.48 -14.05 0.25
CA ARG A 38 7.24 -13.35 0.62
C ARG A 38 7.43 -11.84 0.51
N HIS A 39 6.49 -11.17 -0.12
CA HIS A 39 6.47 -9.72 -0.26
C HIS A 39 5.58 -9.09 0.81
N LEU A 40 6.19 -8.30 1.69
CA LEU A 40 5.51 -7.45 2.66
C LEU A 40 5.68 -5.99 2.22
N ILE A 41 4.60 -5.23 2.24
CA ILE A 41 4.58 -3.82 1.88
C ILE A 41 4.14 -3.05 3.13
N PHE A 42 4.93 -2.06 3.52
CA PHE A 42 4.58 -1.16 4.62
C PHE A 42 4.23 0.19 4.05
N ASP A 43 3.00 0.60 4.30
CA ASP A 43 2.35 1.81 3.79
C ASP A 43 2.16 1.87 2.27
N ALA A 44 1.14 2.62 1.89
CA ALA A 44 0.68 2.79 0.52
C ALA A 44 0.69 4.26 0.11
N GLY A 45 1.76 4.98 0.45
CA GLY A 45 2.01 6.32 -0.09
C GLY A 45 2.28 6.27 -1.60
N THR A 46 2.64 7.41 -2.19
CA THR A 46 2.80 7.49 -3.66
C THR A 46 3.85 6.53 -4.22
N GLY A 47 4.81 6.08 -3.40
CA GLY A 47 5.81 5.09 -3.80
C GLY A 47 5.24 3.74 -4.21
N ILE A 48 4.04 3.38 -3.74
CA ILE A 48 3.44 2.07 -4.04
C ILE A 48 3.11 1.91 -5.54
N ARG A 49 2.89 3.01 -6.26
CA ARG A 49 2.65 2.97 -7.70
C ARG A 49 3.83 2.34 -8.45
N ASN A 50 5.05 2.79 -8.17
CA ASN A 50 6.25 2.25 -8.79
C ASN A 50 6.56 0.83 -8.33
N LEU A 51 6.32 0.54 -7.06
CA LEU A 51 6.39 -0.84 -6.54
C LEU A 51 5.43 -1.76 -7.32
N GLY A 52 4.19 -1.33 -7.54
CA GLY A 52 3.19 -2.11 -8.28
C GLY A 52 3.64 -2.46 -9.70
N ILE A 53 4.23 -1.51 -10.41
CA ILE A 53 4.82 -1.74 -11.76
C ILE A 53 5.90 -2.82 -11.69
N GLU A 54 6.78 -2.74 -10.71
CA GLU A 54 7.87 -3.71 -10.55
C GLU A 54 7.36 -5.11 -10.18
N LEU A 55 6.37 -5.22 -9.31
CA LEU A 55 5.77 -6.50 -8.94
C LEU A 55 5.08 -7.17 -10.13
N ILE A 56 4.40 -6.40 -10.98
CA ILE A 56 3.81 -6.91 -12.22
C ILE A 56 4.92 -7.42 -13.17
N ARG A 57 6.00 -6.66 -13.33
CA ARG A 57 7.15 -7.05 -14.16
C ARG A 57 7.81 -8.34 -13.69
N GLN A 58 7.84 -8.58 -12.38
CA GLN A 58 8.39 -9.79 -11.76
C GLN A 58 7.40 -10.96 -11.72
N ASP A 59 6.20 -10.80 -12.27
CA ASP A 59 5.10 -11.77 -12.23
C ASP A 59 4.69 -12.22 -10.81
N VAL A 60 4.87 -11.35 -9.84
CA VAL A 60 4.38 -11.57 -8.47
C VAL A 60 2.86 -11.53 -8.47
N LYS A 61 2.22 -12.42 -7.70
CA LYS A 61 0.74 -12.51 -7.61
C LYS A 61 0.22 -12.38 -6.17
N PHE A 62 1.11 -12.20 -5.23
CA PHE A 62 0.77 -12.09 -3.81
C PHE A 62 1.69 -11.10 -3.10
N ALA A 63 1.10 -10.20 -2.34
CA ALA A 63 1.81 -9.39 -1.35
C ALA A 63 0.87 -9.08 -0.19
N THR A 64 1.41 -8.87 1.00
CA THR A 64 0.67 -8.38 2.16
C THR A 64 0.95 -6.89 2.35
N LEU A 65 -0.07 -6.06 2.37
CA LEU A 65 0.03 -4.64 2.69
C LEU A 65 -0.28 -4.41 4.16
N MET A 66 0.64 -3.81 4.87
CA MET A 66 0.51 -3.43 6.28
C MET A 66 0.54 -1.91 6.40
N LEU A 67 -0.52 -1.31 6.94
CA LEU A 67 -0.59 0.13 7.18
C LEU A 67 -0.12 0.43 8.61
N THR A 68 0.92 1.25 8.72
CA THR A 68 1.42 1.72 10.02
C THR A 68 0.39 2.64 10.67
N HIS A 69 -0.20 3.51 9.88
CA HIS A 69 -1.36 4.34 10.21
C HIS A 69 -1.99 4.88 8.91
N THR A 70 -3.08 5.62 9.01
CA THR A 70 -3.89 6.04 7.86
C THR A 70 -3.88 7.55 7.61
N HIS A 71 -2.80 8.26 7.96
CA HIS A 71 -2.59 9.59 7.42
C HIS A 71 -2.48 9.53 5.89
N TRP A 72 -2.91 10.57 5.22
CA TRP A 72 -3.09 10.56 3.77
C TRP A 72 -1.83 10.15 3.00
N ASP A 73 -0.69 10.67 3.39
CA ASP A 73 0.60 10.36 2.76
C ASP A 73 1.02 8.88 2.87
N HIS A 74 0.37 8.10 3.73
CA HIS A 74 0.58 6.66 3.89
C HIS A 74 -0.44 5.79 3.14
N ILE A 75 -1.48 6.38 2.56
CA ILE A 75 -2.55 5.65 1.86
C ILE A 75 -2.88 6.20 0.47
N ASN A 76 -2.46 7.43 0.14
CA ASN A 76 -2.86 8.14 -1.08
C ASN A 76 -2.40 7.48 -2.38
N GLY A 77 -1.44 6.59 -2.33
CA GLY A 77 -0.99 5.81 -3.48
C GLY A 77 -1.81 4.53 -3.72
N PHE A 78 -2.58 4.07 -2.73
CA PHE A 78 -3.33 2.81 -2.82
C PHE A 78 -4.23 2.72 -4.06
N PRO A 79 -5.00 3.78 -4.43
CA PRO A 79 -5.82 3.76 -5.63
C PRO A 79 -5.04 3.58 -6.95
N PHE A 80 -3.74 3.77 -6.92
CA PHE A 80 -2.83 3.66 -8.06
C PHE A 80 -1.95 2.39 -8.03
N PHE A 81 -2.25 1.47 -7.11
CA PHE A 81 -1.55 0.19 -7.02
C PHE A 81 -2.08 -0.78 -8.08
N GLY A 82 -1.43 -0.78 -9.26
CA GLY A 82 -1.87 -1.58 -10.42
C GLY A 82 -2.22 -3.04 -10.14
N PRO A 83 -1.45 -3.77 -9.29
CA PRO A 83 -1.80 -5.15 -8.93
C PRO A 83 -3.20 -5.33 -8.33
N ALA A 84 -3.74 -4.33 -7.63
CA ALA A 84 -5.08 -4.41 -7.04
C ALA A 84 -6.21 -4.50 -8.08
N PHE A 85 -5.95 -4.15 -9.34
CA PHE A 85 -6.91 -4.27 -10.44
C PHE A 85 -6.81 -5.60 -11.21
N ASN A 86 -5.86 -6.46 -10.84
CA ASN A 86 -5.66 -7.74 -11.51
C ASN A 86 -6.39 -8.87 -10.76
N PRO A 87 -7.36 -9.58 -11.37
CA PRO A 87 -8.14 -10.63 -10.71
C PRO A 87 -7.30 -11.84 -10.24
N ASN A 88 -6.08 -11.99 -10.77
CA ASN A 88 -5.16 -13.06 -10.36
C ASN A 88 -4.29 -12.69 -9.15
N TRP A 89 -4.48 -11.49 -8.59
CA TRP A 89 -3.74 -11.05 -7.41
C TRP A 89 -4.48 -11.35 -6.11
N ASN A 90 -3.70 -11.62 -5.07
CA ASN A 90 -4.19 -11.70 -3.70
C ASN A 90 -3.46 -10.66 -2.84
N LEU A 91 -4.22 -9.79 -2.20
CA LEU A 91 -3.72 -8.64 -1.44
C LEU A 91 -4.44 -8.51 -0.09
N PRO A 92 -3.99 -9.20 0.94
CA PRO A 92 -4.38 -8.88 2.31
C PRO A 92 -3.89 -7.47 2.71
N VAL A 93 -4.78 -6.67 3.30
CA VAL A 93 -4.52 -5.33 3.82
C VAL A 93 -4.77 -5.34 5.32
N LEU A 94 -3.73 -5.07 6.10
CA LEU A 94 -3.75 -5.14 7.56
C LEU A 94 -3.48 -3.78 8.19
N ALA A 95 -4.18 -3.49 9.30
CA ALA A 95 -3.92 -2.30 10.12
C ALA A 95 -4.14 -2.60 11.60
N GLY A 96 -3.24 -2.14 12.47
CA GLY A 96 -3.29 -2.41 13.92
C GLY A 96 -3.83 -1.27 14.76
N HIS A 97 -4.19 -0.12 14.17
CA HIS A 97 -4.58 1.10 14.89
C HIS A 97 -6.06 1.47 14.74
N LEU A 98 -6.84 0.68 13.99
CA LEU A 98 -8.22 0.99 13.61
C LEU A 98 -9.26 0.01 14.16
N HIS A 99 -8.87 -1.02 14.91
CA HIS A 99 -9.78 -2.09 15.35
C HIS A 99 -11.02 -1.59 16.12
N ASP A 100 -10.94 -0.39 16.74
CA ASP A 100 -12.07 0.23 17.43
C ASP A 100 -12.68 1.43 16.65
N LYS A 101 -12.30 1.63 15.36
CA LYS A 101 -12.57 2.86 14.58
C LYS A 101 -13.06 2.59 13.16
N ASN A 102 -14.12 1.78 13.01
CA ASN A 102 -14.68 1.47 11.69
C ASN A 102 -13.80 0.68 10.70
N GLY A 103 -12.58 0.31 11.10
CA GLY A 103 -11.73 -0.59 10.37
C GLY A 103 -11.01 -0.02 9.15
N VAL A 104 -9.98 -0.75 8.70
CA VAL A 104 -9.14 -0.37 7.56
C VAL A 104 -9.91 -0.36 6.24
N GLU A 105 -10.83 -1.30 6.04
CA GLU A 105 -11.66 -1.33 4.84
C GLU A 105 -12.46 -0.05 4.67
N ASN A 106 -13.09 0.44 5.72
CA ASN A 106 -13.90 1.66 5.67
C ASN A 106 -13.05 2.89 5.33
N VAL A 107 -11.84 3.00 5.88
CA VAL A 107 -10.92 4.11 5.56
C VAL A 107 -10.54 4.11 4.07
N ILE A 108 -10.18 2.95 3.53
CA ILE A 108 -9.83 2.82 2.10
C ILE A 108 -11.05 3.09 1.22
N ARG A 109 -12.21 2.61 1.60
CA ARG A 109 -13.47 2.82 0.89
C ARG A 109 -13.85 4.31 0.83
N ILE A 110 -13.72 5.03 1.95
CA ILE A 110 -13.96 6.48 1.99
C ILE A 110 -12.97 7.23 1.10
N GLN A 111 -11.70 6.89 1.14
CA GLN A 111 -10.68 7.50 0.28
C GLN A 111 -11.02 7.36 -1.22
N MET A 112 -11.60 6.22 -1.61
CA MET A 112 -11.96 5.91 -2.98
C MET A 112 -13.41 6.25 -3.34
N ALA A 113 -14.09 7.07 -2.53
CA ALA A 113 -15.48 7.46 -2.77
C ALA A 113 -15.59 8.83 -3.42
N ASN A 114 -16.66 9.02 -4.22
CA ASN A 114 -17.05 10.35 -4.69
C ASN A 114 -17.36 11.29 -3.50
N PRO A 115 -17.05 12.58 -3.61
CA PRO A 115 -16.45 13.29 -4.76
C PRO A 115 -14.92 13.29 -4.79
N MET A 116 -14.25 12.63 -3.83
CA MET A 116 -12.79 12.71 -3.69
C MET A 116 -12.05 11.87 -4.72
N PHE A 117 -12.62 10.73 -5.12
CA PHE A 117 -12.01 9.84 -6.10
C PHE A 117 -13.07 9.22 -7.02
N PRO A 118 -12.80 9.14 -8.36
CA PRO A 118 -13.83 8.72 -9.33
C PRO A 118 -13.98 7.20 -9.47
N VAL A 119 -13.02 6.42 -8.96
CA VAL A 119 -13.01 4.95 -9.10
C VAL A 119 -13.24 4.33 -7.73
N PRO A 120 -14.39 3.68 -7.50
CA PRO A 120 -14.70 3.07 -6.21
C PRO A 120 -13.85 1.81 -5.94
N LEU A 121 -13.76 1.41 -4.67
CA LEU A 121 -12.99 0.24 -4.25
C LEU A 121 -13.43 -1.04 -4.99
N GLU A 122 -14.71 -1.17 -5.33
CA GLU A 122 -15.28 -2.30 -6.05
C GLU A 122 -14.72 -2.49 -7.47
N ALA A 123 -14.08 -1.47 -8.03
CA ALA A 123 -13.40 -1.58 -9.33
C ALA A 123 -12.10 -2.39 -9.24
N MET A 124 -11.55 -2.57 -8.06
CA MET A 124 -10.39 -3.43 -7.82
C MET A 124 -10.80 -4.89 -7.89
N GLN A 125 -10.20 -5.65 -8.80
CA GLN A 125 -10.56 -7.03 -9.10
C GLN A 125 -9.71 -8.06 -8.36
N ALA A 126 -8.62 -7.64 -7.74
CA ALA A 126 -7.79 -8.53 -6.92
C ALA A 126 -8.61 -9.12 -5.76
N LYS A 127 -8.19 -10.28 -5.28
CA LYS A 127 -8.73 -10.85 -4.05
C LYS A 127 -8.22 -10.03 -2.88
N LEU A 128 -8.97 -8.97 -2.54
CA LEU A 128 -8.72 -8.12 -1.38
C LEU A 128 -9.30 -8.76 -0.13
N SER A 129 -8.57 -8.68 0.97
CA SER A 129 -9.09 -8.92 2.31
C SER A 129 -8.59 -7.82 3.24
N PHE A 130 -9.41 -7.41 4.19
CA PHE A 130 -9.10 -6.36 5.15
C PHE A 130 -9.15 -6.91 6.56
N GLU A 131 -8.12 -6.66 7.34
CA GLU A 131 -8.02 -7.18 8.70
C GLU A 131 -7.49 -6.10 9.64
N ASP A 132 -8.25 -5.87 10.70
CA ASP A 132 -7.84 -5.02 11.82
C ASP A 132 -7.39 -5.91 12.95
N PHE A 133 -6.12 -5.80 13.35
CA PHE A 133 -5.52 -6.62 14.40
C PHE A 133 -5.18 -5.79 15.65
N LYS A 134 -5.01 -6.45 16.78
CA LYS A 134 -4.49 -5.85 18.01
C LYS A 134 -3.05 -6.27 18.25
N ALA A 135 -2.26 -5.37 18.81
CA ALA A 135 -0.91 -5.71 19.23
C ALA A 135 -0.93 -6.88 20.24
N GLY A 136 -0.12 -7.90 19.96
CA GLY A 136 -0.04 -9.11 20.79
C GLY A 136 -0.96 -10.27 20.36
N GLU A 137 -1.80 -10.09 19.36
CA GLU A 137 -2.51 -11.19 18.69
C GLU A 137 -1.55 -12.00 17.82
N THR A 138 -1.73 -13.33 17.76
CA THR A 138 -0.92 -14.26 16.97
C THR A 138 -1.79 -15.10 16.05
#